data_2b988a23820870318111cae20f815040
#
_entry.id   2b988a23820870318111cae20f815040
#
_cell.length_a   1.000
_cell.length_b   1.000
_cell.length_c   1.000
_cell.angle_alpha   90.00
_cell.angle_beta   90.00
_cell.angle_gamma   90.00
#
_symmetry.space_group_name_H-M   'P 1'
#
loop_
_entity.id
_entity.type
_entity.pdbx_description
1 polymer ?
#
loop_
_entity_poly.entity_id
_entity_poly.type
_entity_poly.pdbx_seq_one_letter_code
_entity_poly.pdbx_strand_id
1 'polypeptide(L)'
;MQLDEFIKSKCKWHLGYNQTSIPAGDLARIEEALNNVQDSFWVSKIIEQVGRCDEAEKRTDMTGILNNNITPAGRRENIAGDVDRTISTTDYTDTLKTWTGIYLYETDRLAQHLYVPNYRNPEQARYRFNREGA
;
A
#
# COMPACT_ATOMS: atom_id res chain seq x y z
N MET A 1 -9.39 20.63 12.85
CA MET A 1 -9.68 19.92 11.60
C MET A 1 -9.48 18.43 11.83
N GLN A 2 -10.34 17.61 11.30
CA GLN A 2 -10.26 16.17 11.52
C GLN A 2 -10.24 15.45 10.18
N LEU A 3 -9.80 14.19 10.22
CA LEU A 3 -9.88 13.34 9.05
C LEU A 3 -11.33 13.01 8.75
N ASP A 4 -11.65 13.05 7.47
CA ASP A 4 -12.93 12.64 6.94
C ASP A 4 -13.11 11.13 7.15
N GLU A 5 -14.36 10.68 7.34
CA GLU A 5 -14.64 9.25 7.49
C GLU A 5 -14.16 8.42 6.29
N PHE A 6 -14.26 8.98 5.09
CA PHE A 6 -13.77 8.32 3.88
C PHE A 6 -12.26 8.10 3.95
N ILE A 7 -11.52 9.11 4.40
CA ILE A 7 -10.07 9.00 4.55
C ILE A 7 -9.71 8.00 5.66
N LYS A 8 -10.45 8.00 6.77
CA LYS A 8 -10.24 7.02 7.84
C LYS A 8 -10.45 5.60 7.33
N SER A 9 -11.49 5.39 6.53
CA SER A 9 -11.74 4.07 5.92
C SER A 9 -10.61 3.64 4.99
N LYS A 10 -10.08 4.57 4.21
CA LYS A 10 -8.93 4.28 3.34
C LYS A 10 -7.70 3.91 4.15
N CYS A 11 -7.44 4.59 5.25
CA CYS A 11 -6.33 4.24 6.14
C CYS A 11 -6.46 2.81 6.63
N LYS A 12 -7.65 2.43 7.09
CA LYS A 12 -7.90 1.07 7.57
C LYS A 12 -7.72 0.05 6.44
N TRP A 13 -8.19 0.38 5.25
CA TRP A 13 -8.04 -0.50 4.09
C TRP A 13 -6.56 -0.72 3.75
N HIS A 14 -5.81 0.36 3.62
CA HIS A 14 -4.40 0.25 3.23
C HIS A 14 -3.56 -0.46 4.28
N LEU A 15 -3.90 -0.32 5.55
CA LEU A 15 -3.16 -0.97 6.63
C LEU A 15 -3.67 -2.36 6.98
N GLY A 16 -4.69 -2.85 6.27
CA GLY A 16 -5.16 -4.21 6.43
C GLY A 16 -6.04 -4.47 7.64
N TYR A 17 -6.64 -3.42 8.21
CA TYR A 17 -7.47 -3.55 9.41
C TYR A 17 -8.88 -4.07 9.14
N ASN A 18 -9.13 -4.48 7.92
CA ASN A 18 -10.39 -5.12 7.57
C ASN A 18 -10.39 -6.64 7.74
N GLN A 19 -9.30 -7.20 8.24
CA GLN A 19 -9.20 -8.64 8.45
C GLN A 19 -9.82 -9.04 9.78
N THR A 20 -10.39 -10.24 9.83
CA THR A 20 -11.13 -10.69 11.01
C THR A 20 -10.24 -11.18 12.15
N SER A 21 -8.97 -11.44 11.87
CA SER A 21 -8.05 -12.01 12.85
C SER A 21 -7.28 -10.96 13.65
N ILE A 22 -7.59 -9.68 13.46
CA ILE A 22 -6.85 -8.61 14.12
C ILE A 22 -7.28 -8.49 15.57
N PRO A 23 -6.33 -8.41 16.52
CA PRO A 23 -6.67 -8.23 17.94
C PRO A 23 -7.50 -6.97 18.19
N ALA A 24 -8.46 -7.09 19.12
CA ALA A 24 -9.34 -5.97 19.44
C ALA A 24 -8.58 -4.73 19.93
N GLY A 25 -7.48 -4.94 20.64
CA GLY A 25 -6.64 -3.83 21.11
C GLY A 25 -6.07 -3.00 19.98
N ASP A 26 -5.64 -3.66 18.89
CA ASP A 26 -5.11 -2.97 17.73
C ASP A 26 -6.20 -2.26 16.95
N LEU A 27 -7.41 -2.83 16.88
CA LEU A 27 -8.55 -2.15 16.25
C LEU A 27 -8.91 -0.87 17.01
N ALA A 28 -8.92 -0.93 18.34
CA ALA A 28 -9.19 0.25 19.17
C ALA A 28 -8.07 1.31 18.99
N ARG A 29 -6.84 0.85 18.87
CA ARG A 29 -5.69 1.74 18.75
C ARG A 29 -5.73 2.54 17.45
N ILE A 30 -6.07 1.90 16.31
CA ILE A 30 -6.15 2.63 15.06
C ILE A 30 -7.31 3.63 15.07
N GLU A 31 -8.44 3.27 15.67
CA GLU A 31 -9.55 4.20 15.81
C GLU A 31 -9.12 5.44 16.60
N GLU A 32 -8.45 5.23 17.71
CA GLU A 32 -7.95 6.32 18.54
C GLU A 32 -6.95 7.17 17.77
N ALA A 33 -6.01 6.55 17.08
CA ALA A 33 -4.99 7.26 16.30
C ALA A 33 -5.63 8.14 15.23
N LEU A 34 -6.60 7.61 14.50
CA LEU A 34 -7.26 8.37 13.43
C LEU A 34 -8.07 9.52 13.99
N ASN A 35 -8.70 9.34 15.15
CA ASN A 35 -9.49 10.39 15.76
C ASN A 35 -8.63 11.48 16.38
N ASN A 36 -7.39 11.17 16.73
CA ASN A 36 -6.47 12.13 17.35
C ASN A 36 -5.74 13.02 16.36
N VAL A 37 -5.84 12.75 15.05
CA VAL A 37 -5.24 13.60 14.03
C VAL A 37 -6.14 14.81 13.81
N GLN A 38 -5.80 15.93 14.44
CA GLN A 38 -6.63 17.13 14.41
C GLN A 38 -5.89 18.38 13.92
N ASP A 39 -4.57 18.35 13.95
CA ASP A 39 -3.77 19.45 13.44
C ASP A 39 -3.86 19.48 11.91
N SER A 40 -4.13 20.66 11.34
CA SER A 40 -4.38 20.79 9.91
C SER A 40 -3.18 20.35 9.07
N PHE A 41 -1.97 20.58 9.55
CA PHE A 41 -0.77 20.14 8.85
C PHE A 41 -0.69 18.62 8.83
N TRP A 42 -0.93 17.97 9.96
CA TRP A 42 -0.88 16.51 10.06
C TRP A 42 -2.01 15.85 9.27
N VAL A 43 -3.20 16.43 9.29
CA VAL A 43 -4.31 15.96 8.46
C VAL A 43 -3.90 15.99 6.99
N SER A 44 -3.28 17.08 6.55
CA SER A 44 -2.80 17.24 5.19
C SER A 44 -1.75 16.18 4.84
N LYS A 45 -0.83 15.88 5.75
CA LYS A 45 0.19 14.86 5.54
C LYS A 45 -0.40 13.45 5.45
N ILE A 46 -1.39 13.15 6.25
CA ILE A 46 -2.07 11.85 6.19
C ILE A 46 -2.81 11.71 4.87
N ILE A 47 -3.53 12.74 4.43
CA ILE A 47 -4.25 12.72 3.16
C ILE A 47 -3.28 12.52 2.00
N GLU A 48 -2.15 13.21 2.02
CA GLU A 48 -1.12 13.06 1.01
C GLU A 48 -0.57 11.64 0.97
N GLN A 49 -0.30 11.06 2.13
CA GLN A 49 0.22 9.70 2.21
C GLN A 49 -0.81 8.67 1.74
N VAL A 50 -2.10 8.88 2.06
CA VAL A 50 -3.18 8.01 1.57
C VAL A 50 -3.24 8.08 0.05
N GLY A 51 -3.06 9.27 -0.53
CA GLY A 51 -3.01 9.43 -1.97
C GLY A 51 -1.88 8.63 -2.61
N ARG A 52 -0.72 8.59 -1.97
CA ARG A 52 0.41 7.79 -2.45
C ARG A 52 0.11 6.30 -2.38
N CYS A 53 -0.55 5.87 -1.32
CA CYS A 53 -0.98 4.47 -1.20
C CYS A 53 -1.99 4.13 -2.30
N ASP A 54 -2.93 5.01 -2.59
CA ASP A 54 -3.92 4.80 -3.66
C ASP A 54 -3.24 4.64 -5.01
N GLU A 55 -2.27 5.50 -5.31
CA GLU A 55 -1.54 5.43 -6.58
C GLU A 55 -0.74 4.14 -6.70
N ALA A 56 -0.05 3.76 -5.63
CA ALA A 56 0.73 2.52 -5.64
C ALA A 56 -0.18 1.31 -5.77
N GLU A 57 -1.33 1.32 -5.11
CA GLU A 57 -2.28 0.22 -5.19
C GLU A 57 -2.80 0.02 -6.61
N LYS A 58 -3.10 1.10 -7.31
CA LYS A 58 -3.54 1.01 -8.70
C LYS A 58 -2.53 0.29 -9.57
N ARG A 59 -1.26 0.50 -9.30
CA ARG A 59 -0.18 -0.05 -10.10
C ARG A 59 0.15 -1.49 -9.76
N THR A 60 -0.47 -2.04 -8.73
CA THR A 60 -0.38 -3.48 -8.46
C THR A 60 -1.42 -4.27 -9.24
N ASP A 61 -2.28 -3.60 -9.99
CA ASP A 61 -3.33 -4.25 -10.78
C ASP A 61 -2.74 -4.74 -12.11
N MET A 62 -2.80 -6.05 -12.32
CA MET A 62 -2.30 -6.66 -13.54
C MET A 62 -3.01 -6.12 -14.79
N THR A 63 -4.31 -5.81 -14.66
CA THR A 63 -5.07 -5.25 -15.77
C THR A 63 -4.49 -3.91 -16.22
N GLY A 64 -4.10 -3.08 -15.27
CA GLY A 64 -3.47 -1.80 -15.60
C GLY A 64 -2.15 -1.99 -16.33
N ILE A 65 -1.35 -2.96 -15.93
CA ILE A 65 -0.09 -3.27 -16.57
C ILE A 65 -0.33 -3.75 -18.01
N LEU A 66 -1.26 -4.68 -18.18
CA LEU A 66 -1.57 -5.25 -19.49
C LEU A 66 -2.16 -4.23 -20.45
N ASN A 67 -2.83 -3.21 -19.92
CA ASN A 67 -3.42 -2.14 -20.74
C ASN A 67 -2.43 -0.99 -20.99
N ASN A 68 -1.17 -1.18 -20.70
CA ASN A 68 -0.11 -0.19 -20.93
C ASN A 68 -0.24 1.05 -20.07
N ASN A 69 -0.98 0.99 -18.99
CA ASN A 69 -1.03 2.09 -18.02
C ASN A 69 0.28 2.23 -17.27
N ILE A 70 1.05 1.16 -17.21
CA ILE A 70 2.33 1.10 -16.53
C ILE A 70 3.31 0.37 -17.42
N THR A 71 4.50 0.93 -17.59
CA THR A 71 5.56 0.26 -18.36
C THR A 71 6.17 -0.84 -17.49
N PRO A 72 6.16 -2.11 -17.97
CA PRO A 72 6.76 -3.19 -17.20
C PRO A 72 8.25 -2.99 -16.96
N ALA A 73 8.70 -3.39 -15.78
CA ALA A 73 10.13 -3.39 -15.48
C ALA A 73 10.85 -4.35 -16.42
N GLY A 74 12.04 -3.98 -16.82
CA GLY A 74 12.82 -4.81 -17.72
C GLY A 74 12.40 -4.75 -19.19
N ARG A 75 11.36 -3.99 -19.50
CA ARG A 75 10.94 -3.81 -20.87
C ARG A 75 12.05 -3.17 -21.70
N ARG A 76 12.27 -3.72 -22.88
CA ARG A 76 13.22 -3.15 -23.81
C ARG A 76 12.53 -2.66 -25.06
N GLU A 77 13.06 -1.58 -25.61
CA GLU A 77 12.51 -1.04 -26.84
C GLU A 77 12.91 -1.90 -28.04
N ASN A 78 12.07 -1.91 -29.04
CA ASN A 78 12.43 -2.51 -30.32
C ASN A 78 13.37 -1.55 -31.03
N ILE A 79 14.59 -1.96 -31.20
CA ILE A 79 15.61 -1.14 -31.79
C ILE A 79 15.84 -1.61 -33.24
N ALA A 80 15.94 -0.66 -34.14
CA ALA A 80 16.21 -0.93 -35.55
C ALA A 80 15.08 -1.65 -36.26
N GLY A 81 13.99 -1.91 -35.63
CA GLY A 81 12.80 -2.48 -36.25
C GLY A 81 12.95 -3.90 -36.73
N ASP A 82 14.05 -4.57 -36.39
CA ASP A 82 14.28 -5.92 -36.85
C ASP A 82 13.74 -6.98 -35.91
N VAL A 83 13.34 -6.60 -34.70
CA VAL A 83 12.85 -7.55 -33.74
C VAL A 83 11.56 -7.04 -33.14
N ASP A 84 10.54 -7.79 -33.34
CA ASP A 84 9.31 -7.55 -32.62
C ASP A 84 9.52 -7.95 -31.19
N ARG A 85 9.50 -6.98 -30.37
CA ARG A 85 9.74 -7.22 -28.99
C ARG A 85 8.43 -7.35 -28.27
N THR A 86 8.10 -8.55 -27.94
CA THR A 86 6.94 -8.86 -27.14
C THR A 86 7.34 -8.83 -25.67
N ILE A 87 6.61 -8.09 -24.87
CA ILE A 87 6.86 -8.07 -23.44
C ILE A 87 6.40 -9.40 -22.86
N SER A 88 7.32 -10.09 -22.22
CA SER A 88 7.05 -11.42 -21.69
C SER A 88 6.18 -11.37 -20.42
N THR A 89 5.59 -12.49 -20.07
CA THR A 89 4.87 -12.64 -18.81
C THR A 89 5.77 -12.36 -17.63
N THR A 90 7.05 -12.73 -17.73
CA THR A 90 8.02 -12.47 -16.67
C THR A 90 8.22 -10.99 -16.45
N ASP A 91 8.26 -10.19 -17.53
CA ASP A 91 8.39 -8.74 -17.38
C ASP A 91 7.22 -8.13 -16.65
N TYR A 92 6.00 -8.58 -16.94
CA TYR A 92 4.82 -8.11 -16.23
C TYR A 92 4.83 -8.55 -14.78
N THR A 93 5.27 -9.78 -14.51
CA THR A 93 5.37 -10.29 -13.15
C THR A 93 6.39 -9.50 -12.33
N ASP A 94 7.54 -9.20 -12.92
CA ASP A 94 8.57 -8.41 -12.24
C ASP A 94 8.08 -7.00 -11.94
N THR A 95 7.36 -6.39 -12.89
CA THR A 95 6.77 -5.07 -12.69
C THR A 95 5.76 -5.11 -11.54
N LEU A 96 4.93 -6.14 -11.51
CA LEU A 96 3.96 -6.30 -10.44
C LEU A 96 4.64 -6.43 -9.08
N LYS A 97 5.70 -7.23 -8.99
CA LYS A 97 6.47 -7.37 -7.75
C LYS A 97 7.06 -6.06 -7.30
N THR A 98 7.60 -5.29 -8.24
CA THR A 98 8.18 -3.98 -7.93
C THR A 98 7.13 -3.05 -7.35
N TRP A 99 5.96 -2.96 -7.98
CA TRP A 99 4.90 -2.08 -7.50
C TRP A 99 4.28 -2.57 -6.21
N THR A 100 4.20 -3.89 -6.01
CA THR A 100 3.77 -4.45 -4.73
C THR A 100 4.71 -4.03 -3.62
N GLY A 101 6.01 -4.06 -3.87
CA GLY A 101 7.00 -3.59 -2.91
C GLY A 101 6.86 -2.10 -2.59
N ILE A 102 6.59 -1.29 -3.60
CA ILE A 102 6.37 0.14 -3.42
C ILE A 102 5.10 0.38 -2.61
N TYR A 103 4.04 -0.36 -2.90
CA TYR A 103 2.80 -0.24 -2.13
C TYR A 103 3.02 -0.58 -0.66
N LEU A 104 3.75 -1.66 -0.38
CA LEU A 104 4.06 -2.02 1.01
C LEU A 104 4.88 -0.93 1.71
N TYR A 105 5.83 -0.34 1.01
CA TYR A 105 6.62 0.77 1.53
C TYR A 105 5.73 1.97 1.89
N GLU A 106 4.81 2.32 1.00
CA GLU A 106 3.92 3.44 1.24
C GLU A 106 2.96 3.16 2.40
N THR A 107 2.45 1.93 2.51
CA THR A 107 1.60 1.57 3.65
C THR A 107 2.38 1.57 4.96
N ASP A 108 3.65 1.16 4.94
CA ASP A 108 4.50 1.25 6.13
C ASP A 108 4.68 2.70 6.56
N ARG A 109 4.85 3.62 5.62
CA ARG A 109 4.96 5.03 5.94
C ARG A 109 3.68 5.58 6.55
N LEU A 110 2.53 5.16 6.03
CA LEU A 110 1.25 5.56 6.61
C LEU A 110 1.13 5.04 8.04
N ALA A 111 1.51 3.79 8.27
CA ALA A 111 1.49 3.21 9.61
C ALA A 111 2.41 3.98 10.57
N GLN A 112 3.57 4.41 10.09
CA GLN A 112 4.50 5.20 10.89
C GLN A 112 3.91 6.55 11.27
N HIS A 113 3.20 7.19 10.35
CA HIS A 113 2.54 8.46 10.64
C HIS A 113 1.49 8.33 11.73
N LEU A 114 0.85 7.17 11.81
CA LEU A 114 -0.21 6.91 12.78
C LEU A 114 0.28 6.15 14.02
N TYR A 115 1.52 5.65 13.99
CA TYR A 115 2.10 4.84 15.07
C TYR A 115 1.27 3.60 15.37
N VAL A 116 0.86 2.90 14.31
CA VAL A 116 0.08 1.67 14.44
C VAL A 116 0.74 0.56 13.64
N PRO A 117 0.46 -0.72 13.96
CA PRO A 117 0.99 -1.83 13.16
C PRO A 117 0.41 -1.82 11.74
N ASN A 118 1.21 -2.27 10.78
CA ASN A 118 0.78 -2.40 9.40
C ASN A 118 0.51 -3.86 9.08
N TYR A 119 -0.76 -4.25 9.03
CA TYR A 119 -1.16 -5.63 8.76
C TYR A 119 -1.10 -6.00 7.27
N ARG A 120 -0.81 -5.04 6.40
CA ARG A 120 -0.52 -5.34 4.99
C ARG A 120 0.89 -5.89 4.82
N ASN A 121 1.79 -5.57 5.74
CA ASN A 121 3.16 -6.06 5.68
C ASN A 121 3.21 -7.43 6.35
N PRO A 122 3.46 -8.52 5.60
CA PRO A 122 3.46 -9.87 6.17
C PRO A 122 4.51 -10.05 7.27
N GLU A 123 5.65 -9.41 7.12
CA GLU A 123 6.71 -9.52 8.13
C GLU A 123 6.27 -8.93 9.46
N GLN A 124 5.67 -7.74 9.41
CA GLN A 124 5.24 -7.06 10.62
C GLN A 124 4.08 -7.80 11.28
N ALA A 125 3.13 -8.27 10.48
CA ALA A 125 1.99 -9.01 11.00
C ALA A 125 2.45 -10.33 11.66
N ARG A 126 3.37 -11.04 11.01
CA ARG A 126 3.91 -12.28 11.56
C ARG A 126 4.62 -12.03 12.89
N TYR A 127 5.39 -10.97 12.97
CA TYR A 127 6.11 -10.62 14.19
C TYR A 127 5.14 -10.33 15.34
N ARG A 128 4.07 -9.60 15.04
CA ARG A 128 3.05 -9.28 16.05
C ARG A 128 2.39 -10.54 16.59
N PHE A 129 1.98 -11.44 15.70
CA PHE A 129 1.34 -12.67 16.13
C PHE A 129 2.28 -13.55 16.95
N ASN A 130 3.53 -13.64 16.57
CA ASN A 130 4.52 -14.41 17.33
C ASN A 130 4.71 -13.84 18.73
N ARG A 131 4.74 -12.53 18.85
CA ARG A 131 4.88 -11.89 20.17
C ARG A 131 3.68 -12.12 21.06
N GLU A 132 2.50 -12.03 20.48
CA GLU A 132 1.26 -12.19 21.24
C GLU A 132 0.96 -13.64 21.58
N GLY A 133 1.45 -14.55 20.76
CA GLY A 133 1.26 -15.97 20.98
C GLY A 133 2.28 -16.61 21.90
N ALA A 134 3.26 -15.86 22.34
CA ALA A 134 4.33 -16.41 23.18
C ALA A 134 3.88 -16.66 24.62
#